data_5b27ba4d5b440d7dc941c3ffab8edcfc
#
_entry.id   5b27ba4d5b440d7dc941c3ffab8edcfc
#
_cell.length_a   1.000
_cell.length_b   1.000
_cell.length_c   1.000
_cell.angle_alpha   90.00
_cell.angle_beta   90.00
_cell.angle_gamma   90.00
#
_symmetry.space_group_name_H-M   'P 1'
#
loop_
_entity.id
_entity.type
_entity.pdbx_description
1 polymer ?
#
loop_
_entity_poly.entity_id
_entity_poly.type
_entity_poly.pdbx_seq_one_letter_code
_entity_poly.pdbx_strand_id
1 'polypeptide(L)' 'MKYVCDLCGWVYDEEIGDPDNGIAPGTKWEDVPEDFECPLCGVGKDQFSAE' A
#
# COMPACT_ATOMS: atom_id res chain seq x y z
N MET A 1 1.81 -10.19 4.73
CA MET A 1 2.63 -9.87 3.54
C MET A 1 2.87 -8.39 3.44
N LYS A 2 3.96 -8.02 2.79
CA LYS A 2 4.32 -6.62 2.59
C LYS A 2 4.44 -6.33 1.11
N TYR A 3 4.08 -5.11 0.73
CA TYR A 3 4.16 -4.65 -0.65
C TYR A 3 4.96 -3.35 -0.67
N VAL A 4 5.90 -3.25 -1.58
CA VAL A 4 6.87 -2.15 -1.64
C VAL A 4 6.60 -1.30 -2.87
N CYS A 5 6.55 0.01 -2.68
CA CYS A 5 6.46 0.95 -3.79
C CYS A 5 7.78 0.89 -4.59
N ASP A 6 7.67 0.55 -5.87
CA ASP A 6 8.85 0.40 -6.71
C ASP A 6 9.57 1.72 -6.98
N LEU A 7 8.90 2.83 -6.78
CA LEU A 7 9.47 4.15 -7.06
C LEU A 7 10.20 4.74 -5.84
N CYS A 8 9.55 4.78 -4.68
CA CYS A 8 10.12 5.44 -3.51
C CYS A 8 10.50 4.50 -2.36
N GLY A 9 10.10 3.23 -2.43
CA GLY A 9 10.44 2.27 -1.39
C GLY A 9 9.51 2.26 -0.18
N TRP A 10 8.39 3.00 -0.22
CA TRP A 10 7.41 2.95 0.86
C TRP A 10 6.82 1.54 0.95
N VAL A 11 6.63 1.04 2.16
CA VAL A 11 6.14 -0.32 2.38
C VAL A 11 4.72 -0.30 2.93
N TYR A 12 3.83 -1.04 2.29
CA TYR A 12 2.51 -1.33 2.83
C TYR A 12 2.57 -2.67 3.56
N ASP A 13 2.31 -2.64 4.87
CA ASP A 13 2.25 -3.85 5.69
C ASP A 13 0.79 -4.16 5.97
N GLU A 14 0.32 -5.33 5.53
CA GLU A 14 -1.09 -5.71 5.71
C GLU A 14 -1.51 -5.75 7.17
N GLU A 15 -0.60 -6.04 8.09
CA GLU A 15 -0.93 -6.07 9.51
C GLU A 15 -1.12 -4.68 10.10
N ILE A 16 -0.44 -3.70 9.54
CA ILE A 16 -0.48 -2.32 10.01
C ILE A 16 -1.52 -1.51 9.26
N GLY A 17 -1.69 -1.79 7.99
CA GLY A 17 -2.56 -1.00 7.12
C GLY A 17 -1.99 0.38 6.86
N ASP A 18 -2.89 1.30 6.56
CA ASP A 18 -2.54 2.71 6.38
C ASP A 18 -3.71 3.57 6.88
N PRO A 19 -3.89 3.65 8.22
CA PRO A 19 -5.04 4.34 8.79
C PRO A 19 -5.13 5.81 8.39
N ASP A 20 -4.00 6.46 8.15
CA ASP A 20 -3.97 7.85 7.75
C ASP A 20 -4.62 8.07 6.38
N ASN A 21 -4.69 7.02 5.57
CA ASN A 21 -5.33 7.05 4.25
C ASN A 21 -6.58 6.19 4.20
N GLY A 22 -7.12 5.83 5.36
CA GLY A 22 -8.40 5.12 5.43
C GLY A 22 -8.29 3.61 5.25
N ILE A 23 -7.10 3.05 5.34
CA ILE A 23 -6.88 1.61 5.22
C ILE A 23 -6.68 1.02 6.62
N ALA A 24 -7.67 0.28 7.10
CA ALA A 24 -7.62 -0.28 8.44
C ALA A 24 -6.51 -1.34 8.58
N PRO A 25 -5.92 -1.49 9.78
CA PRO A 25 -5.00 -2.60 10.03
C PRO A 25 -5.66 -3.94 9.74
N GLY A 26 -4.92 -4.86 9.13
CA GLY A 26 -5.44 -6.16 8.75
C GLY A 26 -6.06 -6.22 7.37
N THR A 27 -6.06 -5.12 6.62
CA THR A 27 -6.57 -5.09 5.26
C THR A 27 -5.56 -5.74 4.32
N LYS A 28 -5.98 -6.78 3.63
CA LYS A 28 -5.12 -7.44 2.64
C LYS A 28 -4.94 -6.56 1.42
N TRP A 29 -3.79 -6.70 0.76
CA TRP A 29 -3.49 -5.90 -0.43
C TRP A 29 -4.58 -5.97 -1.48
N GLU A 30 -5.15 -7.14 -1.70
CA GLU A 30 -6.22 -7.33 -2.68
C GLU A 30 -7.50 -6.58 -2.31
N ASP A 31 -7.68 -6.26 -1.02
CA ASP A 31 -8.83 -5.51 -0.53
C ASP A 31 -8.57 -4.01 -0.47
N VAL A 32 -7.32 -3.58 -0.68
CA VAL A 32 -6.99 -2.16 -0.78
C VAL A 32 -7.62 -1.61 -2.06
N PRO A 33 -8.31 -0.45 -2.01
CA PRO A 33 -8.95 0.11 -3.19
C PRO A 33 -7.98 0.25 -4.36
N GLU A 34 -8.48 0.05 -5.58
CA GLU A 34 -7.64 0.14 -6.76
C GLU A 34 -7.15 1.56 -7.05
N ASP A 35 -7.83 2.55 -6.52
CA ASP A 35 -7.41 3.94 -6.64
C ASP A 35 -6.44 4.37 -5.53
N PHE A 36 -5.99 3.42 -4.70
CA PHE A 36 -4.99 3.70 -3.68
C PHE A 36 -3.70 4.20 -4.31
N GLU A 37 -3.13 5.22 -3.69
CA GLU A 37 -1.87 5.81 -4.16
C GLU A 37 -0.86 5.80 -3.03
N CYS A 38 0.42 5.64 -3.40
CA CYS A 38 1.51 5.70 -2.43
C CYS A 38 1.46 7.04 -1.70
N PRO A 39 1.42 7.04 -0.35
CA PRO A 39 1.34 8.30 0.40
C PRO A 39 2.59 9.16 0.30
N LEU A 40 3.69 8.61 -0.18
CA LEU A 40 4.94 9.37 -0.32
C LEU A 40 5.15 9.94 -1.71
N CYS A 41 4.88 9.15 -2.75
CA CYS A 41 5.18 9.57 -4.12
C CYS A 41 3.97 9.64 -5.04
N GLY A 42 2.83 9.09 -4.62
CA GLY A 42 1.57 9.24 -5.36
C GLY A 42 1.36 8.27 -6.52
N VAL A 43 2.20 7.26 -6.69
CA VAL A 43 1.97 6.26 -7.74
C VAL A 43 0.87 5.28 -7.33
N GLY A 44 0.22 4.66 -8.31
CA GLY A 44 -0.87 3.72 -8.05
C GLY A 44 -0.39 2.35 -7.62
N LYS A 45 -1.36 1.47 -7.32
CA LYS A 45 -1.08 0.11 -6.87
C LYS A 45 -0.25 -0.70 -7.86
N ASP A 46 -0.35 -0.40 -9.14
CA ASP A 46 0.39 -1.10 -10.18
C ASP A 46 1.91 -0.89 -10.09
N GLN A 47 2.36 0.07 -9.31
CA GLN A 47 3.77 0.33 -9.07
C GLN A 47 4.27 -0.33 -7.78
N PHE A 48 3.52 -1.23 -7.21
CA PHE A 48 3.90 -1.95 -6.01
C PHE A 48 4.25 -3.40 -6.34
N SER A 49 5.22 -3.94 -5.62
CA SER A 49 5.64 -5.33 -5.76
C SER A 49 5.58 -6.04 -4.41
N ALA A 50 5.20 -7.31 -4.42
CA ALA A 50 5.23 -8.12 -3.21
C ALA A 50 6.68 -8.29 -2.75
N GLU A 51 6.89 -8.09 -1.46
CA GLU A 51 8.21 -8.26 -0.86
C GLU A 51 8.57 -9.73 -0.65
#